data_1e2d366f2c932ddb530d881e5219141a
#
_entry.id   1e2d366f2c932ddb530d881e5219141a
#
_cell.length_a   1.000
_cell.length_b   1.000
_cell.length_c   1.000
_cell.angle_alpha   90.00
_cell.angle_beta   90.00
_cell.angle_gamma   90.00
#
_symmetry.space_group_name_H-M   'P 1'
#
loop_
_entity.id
_entity.type
_entity.pdbx_description
1 polymer ?
#
loop_
_entity_poly.entity_id
_entity_poly.type
_entity_poly.pdbx_seq_one_letter_code
_entity_poly.pdbx_strand_id
1 'polypeptide(L)'
;MSEGQGGASAPATRNVIRGPRDFWGGLALVLVAAFAIWASSDLPGMRGFAFGPGTAPRMFAYCLMALGFGVMLVGLLTDGPPMEDFTFTGTFGGAVLVVALIPIYFFAAQIGKMIPGVSHDVVVAAAGTVVVVVLAFLLTHVAPRGPLFITAATIIFAIAVRPLGLVIASYVSLVISANATKEVHWIETLIWCAVLTAFCSILFPYGLNLPLQLWPRF
;
A
#
# COMPACT_ATOMS: atom_id res chain seq x y z
N MET A 1 13.06 -64.71 -13.23
CA MET A 1 11.74 -64.22 -13.68
C MET A 1 11.28 -63.20 -12.71
N SER A 2 11.44 -61.94 -13.03
CA SER A 2 10.94 -60.80 -12.25
C SER A 2 10.66 -59.71 -13.26
N GLU A 3 9.38 -59.53 -13.54
CA GLU A 3 8.85 -58.60 -14.53
C GLU A 3 9.05 -57.18 -14.10
N GLY A 4 9.69 -56.40 -14.96
CA GLY A 4 9.77 -54.96 -14.84
C GLY A 4 8.40 -54.33 -15.09
N GLN A 5 7.84 -53.68 -14.08
CA GLN A 5 6.74 -52.74 -14.26
C GLN A 5 7.32 -51.41 -14.74
N GLY A 6 7.26 -51.19 -16.04
CA GLY A 6 7.40 -49.90 -16.66
C GLY A 6 6.24 -49.01 -16.26
N GLY A 7 6.45 -48.19 -15.23
CA GLY A 7 5.55 -47.09 -14.90
C GLY A 7 5.54 -46.08 -16.05
N ALA A 8 4.51 -46.11 -16.87
CA ALA A 8 4.23 -45.07 -17.85
C ALA A 8 4.02 -43.76 -17.07
N SER A 9 5.02 -42.87 -17.09
CA SER A 9 4.89 -41.51 -16.64
C SER A 9 3.79 -40.83 -17.47
N ALA A 10 2.67 -40.51 -16.84
CA ALA A 10 1.63 -39.71 -17.46
C ALA A 10 2.25 -38.40 -18.03
N PRO A 11 1.83 -37.98 -19.23
CA PRO A 11 2.35 -36.75 -19.81
C PRO A 11 2.07 -35.59 -18.85
N ALA A 12 3.14 -35.00 -18.35
CA ALA A 12 3.04 -33.78 -17.55
C ALA A 12 2.27 -32.77 -18.39
N THR A 13 1.07 -32.38 -17.94
CA THR A 13 0.30 -31.32 -18.53
C THR A 13 1.21 -30.10 -18.49
N ARG A 14 1.65 -29.67 -19.65
CA ARG A 14 2.56 -28.54 -19.85
C ARG A 14 1.77 -27.30 -19.44
N ASN A 15 1.87 -26.91 -18.15
CA ASN A 15 1.25 -25.71 -17.65
C ASN A 15 1.80 -24.54 -18.47
N VAL A 16 0.92 -23.84 -19.17
CA VAL A 16 1.25 -22.67 -20.02
C VAL A 16 1.93 -21.59 -19.17
N ILE A 17 1.63 -21.55 -17.87
CA ILE A 17 2.17 -20.58 -16.92
C ILE A 17 3.33 -21.25 -16.18
N ARG A 18 4.56 -20.80 -16.45
CA ARG A 18 5.78 -21.34 -15.83
C ARG A 18 6.03 -20.78 -14.44
N GLY A 19 5.74 -19.48 -14.23
CA GLY A 19 5.81 -18.80 -12.94
C GLY A 19 4.44 -18.29 -12.49
N PRO A 20 3.58 -19.14 -11.89
CA PRO A 20 2.22 -18.74 -11.57
C PRO A 20 2.15 -17.57 -10.58
N ARG A 21 3.11 -17.45 -9.65
CA ARG A 21 3.20 -16.36 -8.70
C ARG A 21 3.40 -15.00 -9.40
N ASP A 22 4.36 -14.96 -10.33
CA ASP A 22 4.69 -13.74 -11.06
C ASP A 22 3.60 -13.37 -12.06
N PHE A 23 3.01 -14.36 -12.73
CA PHE A 23 1.90 -14.13 -13.64
C PHE A 23 0.69 -13.50 -12.94
N TRP A 24 0.23 -14.09 -11.83
CA TRP A 24 -0.93 -13.58 -11.10
C TRP A 24 -0.62 -12.24 -10.40
N GLY A 25 0.61 -12.07 -9.90
CA GLY A 25 1.07 -10.80 -9.35
C GLY A 25 1.08 -9.69 -10.40
N GLY A 26 1.64 -9.96 -11.57
CA GLY A 26 1.64 -9.03 -12.71
C GLY A 26 0.24 -8.70 -13.21
N LEU A 27 -0.65 -9.69 -13.30
CA LEU A 27 -2.05 -9.49 -13.67
C LEU A 27 -2.77 -8.57 -12.67
N ALA A 28 -2.57 -8.78 -11.37
CA ALA A 28 -3.16 -7.94 -10.33
C ALA A 28 -2.69 -6.47 -10.48
N LEU A 29 -1.40 -6.24 -10.74
CA LEU A 29 -0.86 -4.90 -10.98
C LEU A 29 -1.48 -4.23 -12.21
N VAL A 30 -1.66 -4.98 -13.31
CA VAL A 30 -2.33 -4.48 -14.53
C VAL A 30 -3.77 -4.10 -14.25
N LEU A 31 -4.51 -4.92 -13.49
CA LEU A 31 -5.90 -4.63 -13.14
C LEU A 31 -6.02 -3.37 -12.26
N VAL A 32 -5.14 -3.22 -11.26
CA VAL A 32 -5.09 -2.02 -10.41
C VAL A 32 -4.73 -0.79 -11.24
N ALA A 33 -3.78 -0.90 -12.16
CA ALA A 33 -3.40 0.19 -13.05
C ALA A 33 -4.55 0.59 -13.99
N ALA A 34 -5.25 -0.38 -14.58
CA ALA A 34 -6.41 -0.13 -15.42
C ALA A 34 -7.54 0.57 -14.65
N PHE A 35 -7.82 0.11 -13.43
CA PHE A 35 -8.76 0.77 -12.53
C PHE A 35 -8.34 2.21 -12.20
N ALA A 36 -7.05 2.46 -11.90
CA ALA A 36 -6.55 3.79 -11.62
C ALA A 36 -6.66 4.74 -12.82
N ILE A 37 -6.42 4.25 -14.03
CA ILE A 37 -6.62 5.02 -15.28
C ILE A 37 -8.09 5.37 -15.44
N TRP A 38 -8.97 4.40 -15.25
CA TRP A 38 -10.42 4.61 -15.35
C TRP A 38 -10.92 5.60 -14.29
N ALA A 39 -10.53 5.42 -13.02
CA ALA A 39 -10.92 6.30 -11.92
C ALA A 39 -10.36 7.73 -12.04
N SER A 40 -9.25 7.91 -12.77
CA SER A 40 -8.68 9.24 -13.03
C SER A 40 -9.16 9.89 -14.31
N SER A 41 -10.08 9.25 -15.07
CA SER A 41 -10.56 9.75 -16.38
C SER A 41 -11.28 11.10 -16.29
N ASP A 42 -12.00 11.34 -15.20
CA ASP A 42 -12.77 12.57 -14.99
C ASP A 42 -11.93 13.73 -14.41
N LEU A 43 -10.70 13.44 -13.97
CA LEU A 43 -9.82 14.47 -13.44
C LEU A 43 -9.20 15.31 -14.56
N PRO A 44 -9.12 16.65 -14.40
CA PRO A 44 -8.48 17.51 -15.38
C PRO A 44 -7.01 17.12 -15.56
N GLY A 45 -6.65 16.83 -16.81
CA GLY A 45 -5.31 16.48 -17.22
C GLY A 45 -4.36 17.68 -17.33
N MET A 46 -3.30 17.51 -18.09
CA MET A 46 -2.32 18.54 -18.36
C MET A 46 -2.91 19.69 -19.15
N ARG A 47 -2.73 20.91 -18.69
CA ARG A 47 -3.11 22.15 -19.41
C ARG A 47 -1.83 22.94 -19.70
N GLY A 48 -1.33 22.85 -20.94
CA GLY A 48 -0.03 23.44 -21.31
C GLY A 48 1.12 22.76 -20.57
N PHE A 49 1.97 23.54 -19.92
CA PHE A 49 3.10 23.03 -19.09
C PHE A 49 2.73 22.79 -17.63
N ALA A 50 1.51 23.06 -17.20
CA ALA A 50 1.06 22.83 -15.84
C ALA A 50 0.49 21.41 -15.69
N PHE A 51 1.06 20.63 -14.76
CA PHE A 51 0.53 19.33 -14.41
C PHE A 51 -0.79 19.48 -13.64
N GLY A 52 -1.88 19.02 -14.25
CA GLY A 52 -3.17 18.95 -13.57
C GLY A 52 -3.21 17.81 -12.56
N PRO A 53 -4.19 17.84 -11.61
CA PRO A 53 -4.30 16.82 -10.56
C PRO A 53 -4.49 15.39 -11.07
N GLY A 54 -5.01 15.22 -12.29
CA GLY A 54 -5.17 13.91 -12.94
C GLY A 54 -3.93 13.41 -13.68
N THR A 55 -2.92 14.26 -13.91
CA THR A 55 -1.73 13.89 -14.70
C THR A 55 -0.84 12.91 -13.94
N ALA A 56 -0.52 13.21 -12.69
CA ALA A 56 0.35 12.36 -11.87
C ALA A 56 -0.23 10.94 -11.66
N PRO A 57 -1.50 10.77 -11.22
CA PRO A 57 -2.10 9.45 -11.09
C PRO A 57 -2.07 8.64 -12.39
N ARG A 58 -2.34 9.28 -13.54
CA ARG A 58 -2.31 8.60 -14.84
C ARG A 58 -0.90 8.17 -15.25
N MET A 59 0.10 9.03 -15.07
CA MET A 59 1.49 8.67 -15.37
C MET A 59 1.95 7.48 -14.52
N PHE A 60 1.69 7.50 -13.21
CA PHE A 60 2.00 6.38 -12.33
C PHE A 60 1.23 5.12 -12.72
N ALA A 61 -0.04 5.23 -13.09
CA ALA A 61 -0.83 4.10 -13.55
C ALA A 61 -0.29 3.50 -14.85
N TYR A 62 0.15 4.30 -15.81
CA TYR A 62 0.81 3.79 -17.03
C TYR A 62 2.14 3.09 -16.72
N CYS A 63 2.96 3.65 -15.83
CA CYS A 63 4.20 3.00 -15.38
C CYS A 63 3.89 1.67 -14.67
N LEU A 64 2.88 1.66 -13.78
CA LEU A 64 2.45 0.46 -13.08
C LEU A 64 1.92 -0.60 -14.04
N MET A 65 1.18 -0.20 -15.06
CA MET A 65 0.69 -1.10 -16.11
C MET A 65 1.85 -1.73 -16.89
N ALA A 66 2.84 -0.93 -17.30
CA ALA A 66 4.01 -1.41 -18.00
C ALA A 66 4.83 -2.40 -17.16
N LEU A 67 5.05 -2.09 -15.87
CA LEU A 67 5.71 -3.00 -14.93
C LEU A 67 4.91 -4.28 -14.70
N GLY A 68 3.59 -4.17 -14.53
CA GLY A 68 2.70 -5.33 -14.36
C GLY A 68 2.74 -6.26 -15.58
N PHE A 69 2.73 -5.71 -16.79
CA PHE A 69 2.93 -6.49 -18.01
C PHE A 69 4.32 -7.15 -18.06
N GLY A 70 5.38 -6.42 -17.65
CA GLY A 70 6.72 -6.98 -17.58
C GLY A 70 6.80 -8.17 -16.64
N VAL A 71 6.26 -8.05 -15.43
CA VAL A 71 6.22 -9.15 -14.44
C VAL A 71 5.38 -10.32 -14.95
N MET A 72 4.23 -10.06 -15.59
CA MET A 72 3.39 -11.08 -16.18
C MET A 72 4.11 -11.86 -17.30
N LEU A 73 4.87 -11.17 -18.15
CA LEU A 73 5.69 -11.80 -19.19
C LEU A 73 6.81 -12.65 -18.58
N VAL A 74 7.47 -12.18 -17.54
CA VAL A 74 8.48 -12.99 -16.81
C VAL A 74 7.83 -14.26 -16.27
N GLY A 75 6.64 -14.17 -15.68
CA GLY A 75 5.90 -15.34 -15.17
C GLY A 75 5.45 -16.34 -16.27
N LEU A 76 5.33 -15.89 -17.53
CA LEU A 76 5.08 -16.78 -18.66
C LEU A 76 6.34 -17.44 -19.20
N LEU A 77 7.48 -16.72 -19.19
CA LEU A 77 8.71 -17.14 -19.84
C LEU A 77 9.68 -17.88 -18.91
N THR A 78 9.64 -17.56 -17.62
CA THR A 78 10.60 -18.05 -16.61
C THR A 78 9.90 -18.98 -15.62
N ASP A 79 10.55 -20.10 -15.30
CA ASP A 79 10.09 -21.01 -14.26
C ASP A 79 10.27 -20.30 -12.89
N GLY A 80 9.16 -19.92 -12.28
CA GLY A 80 9.11 -19.23 -10.99
C GLY A 80 8.70 -20.15 -9.84
N PRO A 81 8.86 -19.70 -8.59
CA PRO A 81 8.42 -20.46 -7.43
C PRO A 81 6.90 -20.74 -7.51
N PRO A 82 6.46 -21.91 -7.02
CA PRO A 82 5.04 -22.24 -6.97
C PRO A 82 4.28 -21.22 -6.11
N MET A 83 3.00 -21.04 -6.39
CA MET A 83 2.14 -20.24 -5.51
C MET A 83 2.15 -20.88 -4.13
N GLU A 84 2.60 -20.11 -3.15
CA GLU A 84 2.35 -20.47 -1.75
C GLU A 84 0.84 -20.41 -1.51
N ASP A 85 0.32 -21.35 -0.72
CA ASP A 85 -1.09 -21.38 -0.37
C ASP A 85 -1.48 -20.01 0.21
N PHE A 86 -2.48 -19.40 -0.43
CA PHE A 86 -2.95 -18.08 -0.07
C PHE A 86 -3.55 -18.17 1.34
N THR A 87 -2.76 -17.86 2.36
CA THR A 87 -3.25 -17.83 3.73
C THR A 87 -4.22 -16.65 3.85
N PHE A 88 -5.50 -16.96 3.81
CA PHE A 88 -6.62 -16.03 3.95
C PHE A 88 -6.50 -15.14 5.20
N THR A 89 -5.74 -15.59 6.17
CA THR A 89 -5.45 -14.93 7.44
C THR A 89 -4.81 -13.54 7.28
N GLY A 90 -3.90 -13.35 6.30
CA GLY A 90 -3.26 -12.05 6.07
C GLY A 90 -4.21 -11.02 5.47
N THR A 91 -5.04 -11.44 4.52
CA THR A 91 -6.06 -10.60 3.89
C THR A 91 -7.16 -10.25 4.90
N PHE A 92 -7.54 -11.21 5.75
CA PHE A 92 -8.52 -10.99 6.83
C PHE A 92 -8.02 -9.95 7.85
N GLY A 93 -6.74 -10.00 8.26
CA GLY A 93 -6.15 -9.01 9.15
C GLY A 93 -6.18 -7.60 8.57
N GLY A 94 -5.85 -7.44 7.28
CA GLY A 94 -5.98 -6.16 6.57
C GLY A 94 -7.42 -5.66 6.49
N ALA A 95 -8.36 -6.54 6.17
CA ALA A 95 -9.79 -6.20 6.11
C ALA A 95 -10.34 -5.76 7.48
N VAL A 96 -9.93 -6.42 8.57
CA VAL A 96 -10.31 -6.02 9.94
C VAL A 96 -9.80 -4.61 10.26
N LEU A 97 -8.57 -4.26 9.86
CA LEU A 97 -8.04 -2.90 10.05
C LEU A 97 -8.88 -1.85 9.32
N VAL A 98 -9.28 -2.12 8.09
CA VAL A 98 -10.12 -1.20 7.30
C VAL A 98 -11.50 -1.05 7.93
N VAL A 99 -12.14 -2.15 8.33
CA VAL A 99 -13.47 -2.13 8.95
C VAL A 99 -13.46 -1.44 10.31
N ALA A 100 -12.38 -1.58 11.09
CA ALA A 100 -12.23 -0.92 12.38
C ALA A 100 -12.16 0.62 12.28
N LEU A 101 -11.85 1.17 11.09
CA LEU A 101 -11.87 2.63 10.90
C LEU A 101 -13.27 3.23 10.90
N ILE A 102 -14.28 2.47 10.50
CA ILE A 102 -15.66 2.96 10.42
C ILE A 102 -16.16 3.48 11.78
N PRO A 103 -16.16 2.68 12.86
CA PRO A 103 -16.57 3.15 14.18
C PRO A 103 -15.64 4.25 14.73
N ILE A 104 -14.33 4.20 14.40
CA ILE A 104 -13.38 5.23 14.85
C ILE A 104 -13.74 6.58 14.26
N TYR A 105 -14.07 6.63 12.96
CA TYR A 105 -14.48 7.86 12.30
C TYR A 105 -15.73 8.46 12.95
N PHE A 106 -16.74 7.63 13.24
CA PHE A 106 -17.96 8.08 13.92
C PHE A 106 -17.71 8.52 15.37
N PHE A 107 -16.87 7.81 16.11
CA PHE A 107 -16.57 8.11 17.51
C PHE A 107 -15.70 9.35 17.65
N ALA A 108 -14.71 9.53 16.79
CA ALA A 108 -13.87 10.73 16.75
C ALA A 108 -14.68 11.99 16.38
N ALA A 109 -15.73 11.84 15.55
CA ALA A 109 -16.67 12.91 15.27
C ALA A 109 -17.44 13.40 16.53
N GLN A 110 -17.67 12.52 17.48
CA GLN A 110 -18.28 12.85 18.76
C GLN A 110 -17.27 13.54 19.70
N ILE A 111 -16.05 13.01 19.79
CA ILE A 111 -14.99 13.56 20.67
C ILE A 111 -14.54 14.94 20.21
N GLY A 112 -14.42 15.17 18.90
CA GLY A 112 -14.04 16.48 18.35
C GLY A 112 -15.01 17.62 18.71
N LYS A 113 -16.27 17.29 19.02
CA LYS A 113 -17.25 18.26 19.52
C LYS A 113 -17.07 18.60 21.02
N MET A 114 -16.37 17.74 21.77
CA MET A 114 -16.17 17.91 23.22
C MET A 114 -14.89 18.71 23.56
N ILE A 115 -13.93 18.82 22.63
CA ILE A 115 -12.67 19.50 22.86
C ILE A 115 -12.66 20.82 22.07
N PRO A 116 -12.94 21.97 22.71
CA PRO A 116 -12.89 23.25 22.04
C PRO A 116 -11.43 23.61 21.69
N GLY A 117 -11.19 24.01 20.45
CA GLY A 117 -9.88 24.48 19.98
C GLY A 117 -9.06 23.50 19.16
N VAL A 118 -9.49 22.24 19.01
CA VAL A 118 -8.85 21.27 18.13
C VAL A 118 -9.77 20.95 16.96
N SER A 119 -9.23 21.01 15.73
CA SER A 119 -10.04 20.66 14.56
C SER A 119 -10.42 19.18 14.61
N HIS A 120 -11.65 18.88 14.24
CA HIS A 120 -12.19 17.50 14.16
C HIS A 120 -11.23 16.55 13.42
N ASP A 121 -10.62 17.01 12.32
CA ASP A 121 -9.74 16.20 11.48
C ASP A 121 -8.45 15.79 12.19
N VAL A 122 -7.89 16.63 13.05
CA VAL A 122 -6.71 16.32 13.86
C VAL A 122 -7.03 15.26 14.92
N VAL A 123 -8.20 15.36 15.56
CA VAL A 123 -8.65 14.34 16.55
C VAL A 123 -8.86 13.00 15.89
N VAL A 124 -9.50 12.97 14.70
CA VAL A 124 -9.70 11.73 13.91
C VAL A 124 -8.36 11.13 13.52
N ALA A 125 -7.41 11.94 13.06
CA ALA A 125 -6.09 11.47 12.66
C ALA A 125 -5.31 10.89 13.85
N ALA A 126 -5.29 11.57 14.98
CA ALA A 126 -4.59 11.11 16.18
C ALA A 126 -5.21 9.85 16.76
N ALA A 127 -6.51 9.85 17.01
CA ALA A 127 -7.22 8.70 17.56
C ALA A 127 -7.18 7.51 16.59
N GLY A 128 -7.40 7.74 15.29
CA GLY A 128 -7.31 6.72 14.25
C GLY A 128 -5.93 6.08 14.17
N THR A 129 -4.87 6.88 14.23
CA THR A 129 -3.49 6.38 14.23
C THR A 129 -3.23 5.47 15.43
N VAL A 130 -3.59 5.90 16.64
CA VAL A 130 -3.39 5.11 17.86
C VAL A 130 -4.13 3.78 17.77
N VAL A 131 -5.41 3.80 17.40
CA VAL A 131 -6.23 2.58 17.33
C VAL A 131 -5.73 1.63 16.24
N VAL A 132 -5.38 2.13 15.06
CA VAL A 132 -4.86 1.30 13.97
C VAL A 132 -3.52 0.65 14.36
N VAL A 133 -2.62 1.38 15.03
CA VAL A 133 -1.34 0.83 15.51
C VAL A 133 -1.56 -0.24 16.57
N VAL A 134 -2.40 0.04 17.58
CA VAL A 134 -2.72 -0.93 18.64
C VAL A 134 -3.36 -2.19 18.04
N LEU A 135 -4.31 -2.02 17.14
CA LEU A 135 -4.97 -3.15 16.49
C LEU A 135 -4.01 -3.95 15.60
N ALA A 136 -3.10 -3.28 14.88
CA ALA A 136 -2.06 -3.93 14.12
C ALA A 136 -1.15 -4.80 15.02
N PHE A 137 -0.74 -4.28 16.17
CA PHE A 137 0.03 -5.06 17.14
C PHE A 137 -0.76 -6.25 17.70
N LEU A 138 -2.02 -6.09 18.05
CA LEU A 138 -2.87 -7.18 18.55
C LEU A 138 -3.07 -8.27 17.50
N LEU A 139 -3.24 -7.89 16.24
CA LEU A 139 -3.44 -8.84 15.13
C LEU A 139 -2.15 -9.55 14.69
N THR A 140 -0.97 -9.16 15.19
CA THR A 140 0.30 -9.86 14.88
C THR A 140 0.33 -11.33 15.30
N HIS A 141 -0.55 -11.74 16.23
CA HIS A 141 -0.70 -13.13 16.64
C HIS A 141 -1.48 -13.98 15.63
N VAL A 142 -2.30 -13.34 14.79
CA VAL A 142 -3.22 -14.01 13.86
C VAL A 142 -2.79 -13.82 12.40
N ALA A 143 -2.21 -12.67 12.05
CA ALA A 143 -1.86 -12.31 10.69
C ALA A 143 -0.34 -12.08 10.54
N PRO A 144 0.23 -12.32 9.34
CA PRO A 144 1.64 -12.04 9.07
C PRO A 144 1.94 -10.54 9.22
N ARG A 145 3.05 -10.21 9.88
CA ARG A 145 3.44 -8.83 10.23
C ARG A 145 3.57 -7.92 9.01
N GLY A 146 4.20 -8.41 7.92
CA GLY A 146 4.48 -7.61 6.74
C GLY A 146 3.25 -6.92 6.16
N PRO A 147 2.25 -7.65 5.63
CA PRO A 147 1.04 -7.05 5.06
C PRO A 147 0.27 -6.19 6.06
N LEU A 148 0.25 -6.61 7.34
CA LEU A 148 -0.50 -5.92 8.38
C LEU A 148 0.02 -4.50 8.64
N PHE A 149 1.34 -4.35 8.88
CA PHE A 149 1.93 -3.04 9.14
C PHE A 149 1.98 -2.15 7.90
N ILE A 150 2.14 -2.71 6.70
CA ILE A 150 2.08 -1.95 5.44
C ILE A 150 0.65 -1.41 5.23
N THR A 151 -0.38 -2.23 5.45
CA THR A 151 -1.78 -1.80 5.36
C THR A 151 -2.08 -0.73 6.43
N ALA A 152 -1.64 -0.93 7.67
CA ALA A 152 -1.80 0.04 8.74
C ALA A 152 -1.14 1.37 8.40
N ALA A 153 0.09 1.37 7.90
CA ALA A 153 0.81 2.57 7.49
C ALA A 153 0.09 3.33 6.37
N THR A 154 -0.45 2.60 5.38
CA THR A 154 -1.22 3.19 4.27
C THR A 154 -2.50 3.86 4.77
N ILE A 155 -3.22 3.22 5.67
CA ILE A 155 -4.43 3.75 6.29
C ILE A 155 -4.12 5.03 7.09
N ILE A 156 -3.06 4.98 7.92
CA ILE A 156 -2.62 6.12 8.73
C ILE A 156 -2.23 7.29 7.83
N PHE A 157 -1.49 7.02 6.75
CA PHE A 157 -1.15 8.05 5.77
C PHE A 157 -2.41 8.72 5.20
N ALA A 158 -3.39 7.92 4.77
CA ALA A 158 -4.63 8.43 4.17
C ALA A 158 -5.43 9.32 5.12
N ILE A 159 -5.47 8.98 6.42
CA ILE A 159 -6.18 9.77 7.44
C ILE A 159 -5.37 11.02 7.82
N ALA A 160 -4.05 10.89 7.97
CA ALA A 160 -3.18 11.92 8.50
C ALA A 160 -2.77 13.00 7.48
N VAL A 161 -2.77 12.68 6.17
CA VAL A 161 -2.24 13.58 5.14
C VAL A 161 -3.00 14.91 5.06
N ARG A 162 -4.30 14.92 5.30
CA ARG A 162 -5.12 16.15 5.27
C ARG A 162 -4.87 17.05 6.46
N PRO A 163 -5.00 16.59 7.73
CA PRO A 163 -4.83 17.46 8.90
C PRO A 163 -3.38 17.76 9.26
N LEU A 164 -2.47 16.80 9.09
CA LEU A 164 -1.07 16.92 9.53
C LEU A 164 -0.12 17.34 8.40
N GLY A 165 -0.60 17.33 7.16
CA GLY A 165 0.23 17.64 6.00
C GLY A 165 1.11 16.45 5.56
N LEU A 166 1.73 16.62 4.38
CA LEU A 166 2.49 15.56 3.72
C LEU A 166 3.71 15.10 4.54
N VAL A 167 4.46 16.05 5.15
CA VAL A 167 5.72 15.77 5.84
C VAL A 167 5.49 14.87 7.05
N ILE A 168 4.56 15.26 7.93
CA ILE A 168 4.30 14.51 9.17
C ILE A 168 3.64 13.17 8.84
N ALA A 169 2.64 13.17 7.96
CA ALA A 169 1.94 11.95 7.57
C ALA A 169 2.87 10.91 6.93
N SER A 170 3.77 11.34 6.03
CA SER A 170 4.74 10.45 5.38
C SER A 170 5.73 9.87 6.39
N TYR A 171 6.29 10.71 7.26
CA TYR A 171 7.27 10.26 8.24
C TYR A 171 6.67 9.23 9.20
N VAL A 172 5.51 9.52 9.78
CA VAL A 172 4.81 8.60 10.71
C VAL A 172 4.48 7.28 10.01
N SER A 173 3.95 7.33 8.81
CA SER A 173 3.59 6.12 8.04
C SER A 173 4.82 5.26 7.72
N LEU A 174 5.94 5.87 7.33
CA LEU A 174 7.19 5.15 7.06
C LEU A 174 7.74 4.48 8.33
N VAL A 175 7.73 5.17 9.47
CA VAL A 175 8.17 4.60 10.75
C VAL A 175 7.28 3.44 11.17
N ILE A 176 5.97 3.51 10.95
CA ILE A 176 5.04 2.42 11.25
C ILE A 176 5.27 1.25 10.30
N SER A 177 5.46 1.49 9.00
CA SER A 177 5.73 0.44 8.03
C SER A 177 7.02 -0.32 8.32
N ALA A 178 8.01 0.32 8.93
CA ALA A 178 9.26 -0.33 9.34
C ALA A 178 9.06 -1.47 10.33
N ASN A 179 7.97 -1.47 11.11
CA ASN A 179 7.61 -2.58 12.01
C ASN A 179 7.13 -3.85 11.27
N ALA A 180 7.01 -3.81 9.96
CA ALA A 180 6.71 -4.98 9.13
C ALA A 180 7.79 -6.06 9.25
N THR A 181 9.04 -5.66 9.47
CA THR A 181 10.17 -6.57 9.74
C THR A 181 10.37 -6.79 11.24
N LYS A 182 10.94 -7.95 11.60
CA LYS A 182 11.24 -8.26 13.03
C LYS A 182 12.55 -7.61 13.50
N GLU A 183 13.47 -7.38 12.58
CA GLU A 183 14.79 -6.83 12.86
C GLU A 183 14.85 -5.38 12.40
N VAL A 184 14.47 -4.47 13.30
CA VAL A 184 14.46 -3.03 13.01
C VAL A 184 15.66 -2.37 13.68
N HIS A 185 16.58 -1.83 12.89
CA HIS A 185 17.64 -0.96 13.36
C HIS A 185 17.11 0.47 13.50
N TRP A 186 16.53 0.79 14.64
CA TRP A 186 15.75 2.00 14.87
C TRP A 186 16.45 3.29 14.45
N ILE A 187 17.76 3.45 14.74
CA ILE A 187 18.51 4.67 14.42
C ILE A 187 18.63 4.83 12.90
N GLU A 188 19.03 3.78 12.19
CA GLU A 188 19.14 3.80 10.73
C GLU A 188 17.79 4.01 10.07
N THR A 189 16.77 3.31 10.56
CA THR A 189 15.40 3.43 10.05
C THR A 189 14.88 4.86 10.18
N LEU A 190 15.03 5.50 11.34
CA LEU A 190 14.58 6.88 11.55
C LEU A 190 15.30 7.86 10.61
N ILE A 191 16.61 7.68 10.43
CA ILE A 191 17.39 8.52 9.51
C ILE A 191 16.91 8.34 8.07
N TRP A 192 16.75 7.09 7.60
CA TRP A 192 16.29 6.82 6.24
C TRP A 192 14.85 7.28 6.02
N CYS A 193 13.95 7.12 7.00
CA CYS A 193 12.61 7.66 6.93
C CYS A 193 12.62 9.18 6.81
N ALA A 194 13.50 9.88 7.53
CA ALA A 194 13.64 11.34 7.44
C ALA A 194 14.17 11.77 6.06
N VAL A 195 15.21 11.10 5.56
CA VAL A 195 15.77 11.38 4.21
C VAL A 195 14.72 11.16 3.14
N LEU A 196 13.99 10.04 3.19
CA LEU A 196 12.95 9.72 2.20
C LEU A 196 11.78 10.70 2.26
N THR A 197 11.35 11.08 3.48
CA THR A 197 10.31 12.09 3.66
C THR A 197 10.73 13.44 3.11
N ALA A 198 11.96 13.89 3.38
CA ALA A 198 12.49 15.13 2.85
C ALA A 198 12.55 15.09 1.31
N PHE A 199 13.02 13.98 0.73
CA PHE A 199 13.05 13.79 -0.71
C PHE A 199 11.64 13.86 -1.32
N CYS A 200 10.67 13.15 -0.78
CA CYS A 200 9.28 13.19 -1.25
C CYS A 200 8.68 14.59 -1.10
N SER A 201 8.94 15.26 0.02
CA SER A 201 8.42 16.60 0.29
C SER A 201 8.95 17.68 -0.65
N ILE A 202 10.13 17.46 -1.21
CA ILE A 202 10.71 18.33 -2.25
C ILE A 202 10.18 17.91 -3.64
N LEU A 203 10.18 16.62 -3.92
CA LEU A 203 9.80 16.09 -5.24
C LEU A 203 8.35 16.42 -5.61
N PHE A 204 7.39 16.20 -4.72
CA PHE A 204 5.98 16.38 -5.03
C PHE A 204 5.59 17.83 -5.32
N PRO A 205 5.91 18.83 -4.45
CA PRO A 205 5.55 20.21 -4.73
C PRO A 205 6.40 20.86 -5.82
N TYR A 206 7.72 20.65 -5.80
CA TYR A 206 8.65 21.34 -6.71
C TYR A 206 8.89 20.56 -8.01
N GLY A 207 8.99 19.23 -7.96
CA GLY A 207 9.23 18.40 -9.13
C GLY A 207 7.97 18.16 -9.94
N LEU A 208 6.86 17.80 -9.27
CA LEU A 208 5.58 17.48 -9.91
C LEU A 208 4.57 18.64 -9.86
N ASN A 209 4.92 19.75 -9.22
CA ASN A 209 4.07 20.94 -9.05
C ASN A 209 2.66 20.61 -8.53
N LEU A 210 2.56 19.62 -7.62
CA LEU A 210 1.31 19.22 -7.01
C LEU A 210 0.97 20.15 -5.84
N PRO A 211 -0.25 20.69 -5.75
CA PRO A 211 -0.68 21.58 -4.67
C PRO A 211 -0.96 20.78 -3.39
N LEU A 212 0.06 20.11 -2.84
CA LEU A 212 -0.06 19.35 -1.60
C LEU A 212 0.30 20.26 -0.40
N GLN A 213 -0.46 20.12 0.67
CA GLN A 213 -0.17 20.80 1.93
C GLN A 213 1.03 20.11 2.59
N LEU A 214 2.15 20.83 2.71
CA LEU A 214 3.37 20.31 3.35
C LEU A 214 3.24 20.27 4.87
N TRP A 215 2.63 21.31 5.45
CA TRP A 215 2.52 21.52 6.88
C TRP A 215 1.08 21.52 7.36
N PRO A 216 0.83 21.17 8.63
CA PRO A 216 -0.50 21.24 9.21
C PRO A 216 -1.04 22.66 9.20
N ARG A 217 -2.33 22.81 8.93
CA ARG A 217 -3.06 24.05 9.12
C ARG A 217 -3.87 23.89 10.41
N PHE A 218 -3.39 24.52 11.44
CA PHE A 218 -4.12 24.69 12.70
C PHE A 218 -5.09 25.86 12.58
#